data_34c633162961c3eb001e6e702fe5f995
#
_entry.id   34c633162961c3eb001e6e702fe5f995
#
_cell.length_a   1.000
_cell.length_b   1.000
_cell.length_c   1.000
_cell.angle_alpha   90.00
_cell.angle_beta   90.00
_cell.angle_gamma   90.00
#
_symmetry.space_group_name_H-M   'P 1'
#
loop_
_entity.id
_entity.type
_entity.pdbx_description
1 polymer ?
#
loop_
_entity_poly.entity_id
_entity_poly.type
_entity_poly.pdbx_seq_one_letter_code
_entity_poly.pdbx_strand_id
1 'polypeptide(L)'
;MTDPSLPVASPPSSIAGITAPRAVRRASAKKSASKAFSARAASVSSGVSLASFAAPSKAAAKAQARALRAAVFAADKPDRSGADAKDAGKGQKVMVIGGDGYCGWATALHLSNRGYEVAIVDNMCRRTFDDQLGFNSLTPIKGIHERVRKWEEVSGNKIELFVGDICDYEFLSAAFQAFEPTAAVHFGEQRSAPYSMMDRTRAVFTQTNNVMGSINLMYAIKEYAPECHLIKLGTMGEYGTPNIDIEEGYITIEHNGRTDTLPYPKQGNSFYHLSKCHDSANMLMCTKTWKLRTTDLNQGVVYGVATEETMMDPALINRLDYDAVFGTALNRFCIQAAVGHPMTVYGKGGQTRGFLDIRDTVRCIQIACDNPSEPGEMRVYNQFTEQFSVNELAALITEAGKKIGLDPKVINVPNPRTELEEHYYNAKNSKLQDLGLEPHLMSDALLDSLLNIIVEYKDNVDQRLILPGVNWTESASVAKTVAKVAAK
;
A
#
# COMPACT_ATOMS: atom_id res chain seq x y z
N MET A 1 15.75 -36.32 46.21
CA MET A 1 15.17 -36.11 47.54
C MET A 1 14.24 -34.94 47.39
N THR A 2 12.96 -35.22 47.32
CA THR A 2 11.85 -34.31 47.11
C THR A 2 11.24 -33.92 48.44
N ASP A 3 11.07 -32.64 48.68
CA ASP A 3 10.25 -32.12 49.78
C ASP A 3 8.95 -31.52 49.23
N PRO A 4 7.77 -32.03 49.59
CA PRO A 4 6.47 -31.52 49.17
C PRO A 4 5.74 -30.89 50.34
N SER A 5 5.77 -29.54 50.49
CA SER A 5 4.75 -28.85 51.30
C SER A 5 4.81 -27.30 51.16
N LEU A 6 3.96 -26.78 50.30
CA LEU A 6 3.39 -25.46 50.45
C LEU A 6 1.97 -25.38 49.86
N PRO A 7 1.00 -24.76 50.55
CA PRO A 7 -0.41 -24.86 50.22
C PRO A 7 -0.85 -23.86 49.12
N VAL A 8 -1.76 -24.36 48.29
CA VAL A 8 -2.50 -23.58 47.27
C VAL A 8 -3.49 -22.65 47.98
N ALA A 9 -3.38 -21.35 47.74
CA ALA A 9 -4.35 -20.35 48.17
C ALA A 9 -5.46 -20.19 47.14
N SER A 10 -6.70 -20.32 47.59
CA SER A 10 -7.92 -20.07 46.81
C SER A 10 -8.17 -18.58 46.57
N PRO A 11 -8.84 -18.18 45.47
CA PRO A 11 -9.12 -16.76 45.19
C PRO A 11 -10.31 -16.25 46.03
N PRO A 12 -10.32 -14.96 46.40
CA PRO A 12 -11.44 -14.36 47.12
C PRO A 12 -12.59 -13.99 46.18
N SER A 13 -13.78 -14.23 46.67
CA SER A 13 -15.08 -13.91 46.08
C SER A 13 -15.42 -12.41 46.15
N SER A 14 -16.04 -11.92 45.08
CA SER A 14 -17.02 -10.84 44.96
C SER A 14 -16.79 -9.51 45.75
N ILE A 15 -16.56 -8.44 44.96
CA ILE A 15 -17.03 -7.09 45.37
C ILE A 15 -17.96 -6.56 44.26
N ALA A 16 -19.20 -6.30 44.68
CA ALA A 16 -20.22 -5.65 43.89
C ALA A 16 -20.02 -4.13 43.87
N GLY A 17 -20.38 -3.50 42.77
CA GLY A 17 -20.83 -2.10 42.73
C GLY A 17 -19.82 -1.06 42.32
N ILE A 18 -19.65 -0.84 41.02
CA ILE A 18 -19.31 0.50 40.50
C ILE A 18 -20.25 0.80 39.32
N THR A 19 -21.05 1.86 39.55
CA THR A 19 -22.02 2.43 38.62
C THR A 19 -21.32 3.02 37.38
N ALA A 20 -21.91 2.75 36.21
CA ALA A 20 -21.48 3.29 34.92
C ALA A 20 -21.66 4.82 34.86
N PRO A 21 -20.74 5.58 34.25
CA PRO A 21 -20.97 6.97 33.91
C PRO A 21 -21.81 7.08 32.61
N ARG A 22 -22.75 8.02 32.69
CA ARG A 22 -23.72 8.42 31.66
C ARG A 22 -23.06 8.69 30.31
N ALA A 23 -23.64 8.12 29.26
CA ALA A 23 -23.42 8.46 27.87
C ALA A 23 -23.64 9.96 27.61
N VAL A 24 -22.60 10.66 27.20
CA VAL A 24 -22.73 12.02 26.65
C VAL A 24 -23.08 11.88 25.16
N ARG A 25 -24.29 12.27 24.83
CA ARG A 25 -24.79 12.42 23.46
C ARG A 25 -23.93 13.47 22.73
N ARG A 26 -23.15 13.08 21.73
CA ARG A 26 -22.69 13.99 20.68
C ARG A 26 -23.75 14.04 19.59
N ALA A 27 -24.47 15.15 19.56
CA ALA A 27 -25.42 15.50 18.51
C ALA A 27 -24.71 16.29 17.41
N SER A 28 -24.94 15.86 16.17
CA SER A 28 -25.08 16.65 14.95
C SER A 28 -23.98 17.64 14.53
N ALA A 29 -23.12 17.17 13.66
CA ALA A 29 -22.45 18.01 12.65
C ALA A 29 -22.59 17.43 11.21
N LYS A 30 -23.70 16.75 10.88
CA LYS A 30 -23.95 16.13 9.56
C LYS A 30 -24.99 16.87 8.69
N LYS A 31 -25.25 18.15 8.91
CA LYS A 31 -26.30 18.88 8.16
C LYS A 31 -25.86 20.07 7.31
N SER A 32 -24.58 20.37 7.16
CA SER A 32 -24.16 21.53 6.33
C SER A 32 -23.53 21.18 4.96
N ALA A 33 -23.10 19.94 4.72
CA ALA A 33 -22.47 19.56 3.45
C ALA A 33 -23.43 19.21 2.30
N SER A 34 -24.71 18.92 2.58
CA SER A 34 -25.66 18.48 1.53
C SER A 34 -26.31 19.58 0.71
N LYS A 35 -26.14 20.87 1.08
CA LYS A 35 -26.76 21.98 0.34
C LYS A 35 -25.86 22.68 -0.69
N ALA A 36 -24.55 22.45 -0.65
CA ALA A 36 -23.61 23.03 -1.64
C ALA A 36 -23.52 22.21 -2.94
N PHE A 37 -23.92 20.95 -2.92
CA PHE A 37 -23.79 20.03 -4.06
C PHE A 37 -24.91 20.17 -5.11
N SER A 38 -26.07 20.72 -4.73
CA SER A 38 -27.25 20.87 -5.64
C SER A 38 -27.15 22.06 -6.61
N ALA A 39 -26.29 23.03 -6.36
CA ALA A 39 -26.26 24.27 -7.15
C ALA A 39 -25.26 24.25 -8.34
N ARG A 40 -24.36 23.29 -8.41
CA ARG A 40 -23.34 23.21 -9.49
C ARG A 40 -23.70 22.23 -10.63
N ALA A 41 -24.69 21.39 -10.43
CA ALA A 41 -25.17 20.43 -11.45
C ALA A 41 -26.22 21.03 -12.42
N ALA A 42 -26.70 22.24 -12.20
CA ALA A 42 -27.81 22.82 -12.96
C ALA A 42 -27.41 23.74 -14.12
N SER A 43 -26.11 23.92 -14.43
CA SER A 43 -25.68 24.89 -15.45
C SER A 43 -25.11 24.27 -16.76
N VAL A 44 -25.21 22.95 -16.95
CA VAL A 44 -24.74 22.28 -18.19
C VAL A 44 -25.83 21.48 -18.91
N SER A 45 -27.08 21.76 -18.68
CA SER A 45 -28.19 21.12 -19.40
C SER A 45 -28.99 22.12 -20.25
N SER A 46 -28.39 22.64 -21.34
CA SER A 46 -29.20 23.21 -22.42
C SER A 46 -28.47 23.02 -23.76
N GLY A 47 -28.96 22.03 -24.54
CA GLY A 47 -28.77 22.00 -25.99
C GLY A 47 -27.95 20.86 -26.55
N VAL A 48 -28.41 19.59 -26.42
CA VAL A 48 -28.05 18.57 -27.40
C VAL A 48 -29.30 17.72 -27.74
N SER A 49 -29.71 17.80 -28.99
CA SER A 49 -30.75 17.00 -29.65
C SER A 49 -30.42 15.51 -29.56
N LEU A 50 -31.40 14.68 -29.22
CA LEU A 50 -31.38 13.21 -29.29
C LEU A 50 -31.27 12.74 -30.76
N ALA A 51 -30.04 12.67 -31.27
CA ALA A 51 -29.75 11.92 -32.49
C ALA A 51 -29.15 10.57 -32.08
N SER A 52 -29.58 9.49 -32.74
CA SER A 52 -29.22 8.09 -32.50
C SER A 52 -27.71 7.90 -32.35
N PHE A 53 -27.23 7.60 -31.17
CA PHE A 53 -25.83 7.29 -30.93
C PHE A 53 -25.57 5.82 -31.24
N ALA A 54 -24.89 5.56 -32.36
CA ALA A 54 -24.14 4.30 -32.53
C ALA A 54 -23.04 4.25 -31.46
N ALA A 55 -22.89 3.09 -30.80
CA ALA A 55 -21.84 2.91 -29.78
C ALA A 55 -20.46 3.28 -30.37
N PRO A 56 -19.64 4.06 -29.70
CA PRO A 56 -18.33 4.47 -30.22
C PRO A 56 -17.47 3.23 -30.49
N SER A 57 -16.67 3.28 -31.56
CA SER A 57 -15.71 2.20 -31.85
C SER A 57 -14.73 2.03 -30.66
N LYS A 58 -14.19 0.81 -30.42
CA LYS A 58 -13.21 0.55 -29.34
C LYS A 58 -12.07 1.59 -29.34
N ALA A 59 -11.62 2.05 -30.49
CA ALA A 59 -10.59 3.08 -30.65
C ALA A 59 -11.07 4.47 -30.21
N ALA A 60 -12.31 4.84 -30.53
CA ALA A 60 -12.90 6.13 -30.13
C ALA A 60 -13.18 6.18 -28.62
N ALA A 61 -13.67 5.09 -28.01
CA ALA A 61 -13.85 4.98 -26.57
C ALA A 61 -12.51 5.08 -25.81
N LYS A 62 -11.45 4.47 -26.36
CA LYS A 62 -10.08 4.53 -25.81
C LYS A 62 -9.47 5.93 -25.91
N ALA A 63 -9.69 6.64 -27.01
CA ALA A 63 -9.26 8.03 -27.22
C ALA A 63 -10.02 8.99 -26.30
N GLN A 64 -11.33 8.80 -26.12
CA GLN A 64 -12.17 9.60 -25.24
C GLN A 64 -11.82 9.40 -23.76
N ALA A 65 -11.56 8.17 -23.33
CA ALA A 65 -11.06 7.86 -21.99
C ALA A 65 -9.69 8.50 -21.73
N ARG A 66 -8.81 8.50 -22.75
CA ARG A 66 -7.48 9.17 -22.67
C ARG A 66 -7.59 10.69 -22.56
N ALA A 67 -8.49 11.30 -23.34
CA ALA A 67 -8.74 12.76 -23.28
C ALA A 67 -9.37 13.17 -21.95
N LEU A 68 -10.31 12.36 -21.42
CA LEU A 68 -10.93 12.61 -20.12
C LEU A 68 -9.90 12.53 -18.99
N ARG A 69 -8.98 11.57 -19.05
CA ARG A 69 -7.87 11.44 -18.07
C ARG A 69 -6.95 12.64 -18.11
N ALA A 70 -6.51 13.06 -19.30
CA ALA A 70 -5.67 14.24 -19.43
C ALA A 70 -6.37 15.50 -18.87
N ALA A 71 -7.70 15.60 -19.02
CA ALA A 71 -8.49 16.70 -18.48
C ALA A 71 -8.62 16.62 -16.95
N VAL A 72 -8.80 15.43 -16.38
CA VAL A 72 -8.88 15.22 -14.92
C VAL A 72 -7.55 15.53 -14.25
N PHE A 73 -6.44 15.01 -14.77
CA PHE A 73 -5.10 15.35 -14.26
C PHE A 73 -4.72 16.82 -14.48
N ALA A 74 -5.29 17.50 -15.46
CA ALA A 74 -5.11 18.95 -15.69
C ALA A 74 -5.99 19.81 -14.79
N ALA A 75 -7.15 19.32 -14.37
CA ALA A 75 -8.09 20.03 -13.49
C ALA A 75 -7.74 19.91 -11.99
N ASP A 76 -7.02 18.86 -11.62
CA ASP A 76 -6.63 18.53 -10.24
C ASP A 76 -5.28 19.17 -9.87
N LYS A 77 -4.97 20.36 -10.41
CA LYS A 77 -3.84 21.16 -9.95
C LYS A 77 -4.32 22.11 -8.84
N PRO A 78 -4.28 21.71 -7.57
CA PRO A 78 -4.23 22.71 -6.52
C PRO A 78 -2.96 23.53 -6.74
N ASP A 79 -3.01 24.81 -6.38
CA ASP A 79 -1.84 25.70 -6.39
C ASP A 79 -0.82 25.19 -5.34
N ARG A 80 -0.01 24.20 -5.73
CA ARG A 80 0.99 23.54 -4.89
C ARG A 80 2.31 24.29 -5.01
N SER A 81 2.32 25.55 -4.58
CA SER A 81 3.53 26.34 -4.51
C SER A 81 4.54 25.74 -3.51
N GLY A 82 5.71 25.36 -3.98
CA GLY A 82 6.88 24.95 -3.20
C GLY A 82 7.29 23.49 -3.33
N ALA A 83 6.42 22.55 -2.96
CA ALA A 83 6.78 21.11 -2.90
C ALA A 83 6.64 20.36 -4.24
N ASP A 84 5.92 20.93 -5.20
CA ASP A 84 5.77 20.42 -6.58
C ASP A 84 6.70 21.11 -7.59
N ALA A 85 7.64 21.92 -7.11
CA ALA A 85 8.63 22.55 -7.98
C ALA A 85 9.48 21.46 -8.67
N LYS A 86 9.71 21.64 -9.98
CA LYS A 86 10.54 20.71 -10.78
C LYS A 86 11.97 20.51 -10.25
N ASP A 87 12.40 21.31 -9.32
CA ASP A 87 13.73 21.32 -8.72
C ASP A 87 13.71 21.08 -7.20
N ALA A 88 12.60 20.57 -6.63
CA ALA A 88 12.47 20.35 -5.18
C ALA A 88 13.55 19.40 -4.63
N GLY A 89 13.92 18.36 -5.41
CA GLY A 89 14.92 17.36 -5.04
C GLY A 89 16.34 17.65 -5.52
N LYS A 90 16.63 18.84 -6.04
CA LYS A 90 17.93 19.15 -6.62
C LYS A 90 19.09 18.92 -5.65
N GLY A 91 20.04 18.10 -6.06
CA GLY A 91 21.21 17.72 -5.26
C GLY A 91 20.95 16.57 -4.28
N GLN A 92 19.77 15.96 -4.29
CA GLN A 92 19.45 14.75 -3.54
C GLN A 92 19.51 13.53 -4.45
N LYS A 93 20.21 12.49 -4.01
CA LYS A 93 20.34 11.22 -4.71
C LYS A 93 19.52 10.16 -3.98
N VAL A 94 18.47 9.63 -4.63
CA VAL A 94 17.55 8.67 -4.01
C VAL A 94 17.63 7.32 -4.70
N MET A 95 18.01 6.29 -3.94
CA MET A 95 18.01 4.90 -4.39
C MET A 95 16.67 4.24 -4.05
N VAL A 96 15.88 3.86 -5.06
CA VAL A 96 14.60 3.18 -4.91
C VAL A 96 14.79 1.67 -5.08
N ILE A 97 14.84 0.94 -3.97
CA ILE A 97 15.03 -0.50 -3.91
C ILE A 97 13.68 -1.19 -4.05
N GLY A 98 13.53 -2.08 -5.05
CA GLY A 98 12.24 -2.63 -5.46
C GLY A 98 11.51 -1.73 -6.47
N GLY A 99 12.27 -1.04 -7.34
CA GLY A 99 11.76 -0.02 -8.24
C GLY A 99 10.98 -0.53 -9.46
N ASP A 100 10.97 -1.83 -9.77
CA ASP A 100 10.08 -2.42 -10.79
C ASP A 100 8.69 -2.77 -10.22
N GLY A 101 8.55 -2.72 -8.89
CA GLY A 101 7.32 -3.00 -8.18
C GLY A 101 6.26 -1.90 -8.30
N TYR A 102 5.07 -2.16 -7.72
CA TYR A 102 3.90 -1.28 -7.77
C TYR A 102 4.19 0.11 -7.17
N CYS A 103 4.59 0.19 -5.90
CA CYS A 103 4.92 1.46 -5.27
C CYS A 103 6.27 2.01 -5.74
N GLY A 104 7.26 1.13 -5.97
CA GLY A 104 8.62 1.53 -6.32
C GLY A 104 8.69 2.25 -7.65
N TRP A 105 8.01 1.74 -8.69
CA TRP A 105 8.00 2.37 -10.01
C TRP A 105 7.37 3.76 -9.98
N ALA A 106 6.18 3.89 -9.40
CA ALA A 106 5.51 5.19 -9.27
C ALA A 106 6.37 6.19 -8.48
N THR A 107 7.02 5.73 -7.40
CA THR A 107 7.92 6.56 -6.58
C THR A 107 9.15 7.02 -7.37
N ALA A 108 9.79 6.13 -8.12
CA ALA A 108 10.99 6.47 -8.91
C ALA A 108 10.68 7.56 -9.95
N LEU A 109 9.55 7.43 -10.66
CA LEU A 109 9.12 8.44 -11.63
C LEU A 109 8.76 9.77 -10.94
N HIS A 110 8.02 9.72 -9.84
CA HIS A 110 7.59 10.89 -9.09
C HIS A 110 8.77 11.72 -8.59
N LEU A 111 9.76 11.06 -7.96
CA LEU A 111 10.96 11.75 -7.48
C LEU A 111 11.80 12.31 -8.64
N SER A 112 12.02 11.50 -9.70
CA SER A 112 12.75 11.94 -10.89
C SER A 112 12.10 13.15 -11.56
N ASN A 113 10.76 13.23 -11.62
CA ASN A 113 10.03 14.37 -12.18
C ASN A 113 10.17 15.66 -11.34
N ARG A 114 10.62 15.52 -10.08
CA ARG A 114 10.83 16.63 -9.12
C ARG A 114 12.31 16.97 -8.91
N GLY A 115 13.17 16.51 -9.81
CA GLY A 115 14.58 16.90 -9.85
C GLY A 115 15.51 16.10 -8.93
N TYR A 116 15.04 15.01 -8.29
CA TYR A 116 15.94 14.10 -7.61
C TYR A 116 16.75 13.29 -8.63
N GLU A 117 18.01 13.04 -8.33
CA GLU A 117 18.77 12.00 -9.02
C GLU A 117 18.29 10.65 -8.49
N VAL A 118 17.78 9.78 -9.39
CA VAL A 118 17.14 8.54 -8.99
C VAL A 118 17.87 7.34 -9.55
N ALA A 119 18.11 6.35 -8.67
CA ALA A 119 18.54 5.00 -9.07
C ALA A 119 17.47 3.98 -8.66
N ILE A 120 17.23 2.97 -9.50
CA ILE A 120 16.42 1.80 -9.22
C ILE A 120 17.34 0.60 -8.96
N VAL A 121 17.05 -0.13 -7.87
CA VAL A 121 17.63 -1.45 -7.58
C VAL A 121 16.49 -2.47 -7.58
N ASP A 122 16.57 -3.53 -8.41
CA ASP A 122 15.55 -4.58 -8.44
C ASP A 122 16.12 -5.91 -8.99
N ASN A 123 15.65 -7.04 -8.46
CA ASN A 123 16.01 -8.39 -8.95
C ASN A 123 14.94 -9.00 -9.86
N MET A 124 13.89 -8.28 -10.18
CA MET A 124 12.74 -8.70 -11.00
C MET A 124 11.97 -9.91 -10.43
N CYS A 125 12.15 -10.28 -9.15
CA CYS A 125 11.53 -11.48 -8.58
C CYS A 125 9.99 -11.43 -8.63
N ARG A 126 9.39 -10.24 -8.59
CA ARG A 126 7.94 -10.11 -8.70
C ARG A 126 7.40 -10.61 -10.04
N ARG A 127 8.15 -10.44 -11.14
CA ARG A 127 7.80 -10.96 -12.46
C ARG A 127 7.93 -12.49 -12.49
N THR A 128 9.01 -13.00 -11.87
CA THR A 128 9.19 -14.46 -11.72
C THR A 128 8.04 -15.11 -10.95
N PHE A 129 7.48 -14.44 -9.94
CA PHE A 129 6.30 -14.96 -9.22
C PHE A 129 5.06 -15.00 -10.10
N ASP A 130 4.87 -14.03 -11.00
CA ASP A 130 3.77 -14.08 -11.97
C ASP A 130 3.87 -15.33 -12.85
N ASP A 131 5.07 -15.59 -13.41
CA ASP A 131 5.30 -16.76 -14.25
C ASP A 131 5.10 -18.08 -13.47
N GLN A 132 5.63 -18.18 -12.24
CA GLN A 132 5.51 -19.38 -11.41
C GLN A 132 4.07 -19.69 -10.96
N LEU A 133 3.25 -18.67 -10.77
CA LEU A 133 1.89 -18.81 -10.25
C LEU A 133 0.82 -18.71 -11.35
N GLY A 134 1.22 -18.40 -12.59
CA GLY A 134 0.31 -18.16 -13.71
C GLY A 134 -0.53 -16.91 -13.50
N PHE A 135 0.05 -15.89 -12.86
CA PHE A 135 -0.59 -14.59 -12.65
C PHE A 135 -0.14 -13.58 -13.69
N ASN A 136 -0.87 -12.49 -13.80
CA ASN A 136 -0.52 -11.37 -14.65
C ASN A 136 -0.98 -10.05 -14.03
N SER A 137 -0.34 -8.97 -14.42
CA SER A 137 -0.88 -7.63 -14.18
C SER A 137 -2.04 -7.36 -15.14
N LEU A 138 -3.10 -6.70 -14.66
CA LEU A 138 -4.19 -6.25 -15.52
C LEU A 138 -3.69 -5.29 -16.61
N THR A 139 -2.84 -4.34 -16.20
CA THR A 139 -2.15 -3.40 -17.09
C THR A 139 -0.92 -4.05 -17.71
N PRO A 140 -0.64 -3.86 -19.00
CA PRO A 140 0.53 -4.46 -19.65
C PRO A 140 1.82 -3.78 -19.19
N ILE A 141 2.72 -4.55 -18.54
CA ILE A 141 3.98 -4.05 -18.00
C ILE A 141 5.13 -4.37 -18.94
N LYS A 142 5.79 -3.31 -19.43
CA LYS A 142 6.98 -3.41 -20.26
C LYS A 142 8.21 -3.85 -19.45
N GLY A 143 9.26 -4.34 -20.12
CA GLY A 143 10.55 -4.64 -19.48
C GLY A 143 11.14 -3.39 -18.82
N ILE A 144 11.85 -3.55 -17.68
CA ILE A 144 12.34 -2.40 -16.90
C ILE A 144 13.26 -1.49 -17.72
N HIS A 145 14.13 -2.05 -18.58
CA HIS A 145 15.02 -1.27 -19.45
C HIS A 145 14.23 -0.43 -20.49
N GLU A 146 13.11 -0.97 -21.00
CA GLU A 146 12.23 -0.24 -21.92
C GLU A 146 11.51 0.90 -21.17
N ARG A 147 11.04 0.63 -19.94
CA ARG A 147 10.36 1.62 -19.09
C ARG A 147 11.29 2.78 -18.73
N VAL A 148 12.51 2.51 -18.28
CA VAL A 148 13.50 3.54 -17.91
C VAL A 148 13.89 4.39 -19.12
N ARG A 149 14.17 3.75 -20.29
CA ARG A 149 14.46 4.48 -21.52
C ARG A 149 13.25 5.35 -21.97
N LYS A 150 12.03 4.82 -21.87
CA LYS A 150 10.83 5.59 -22.20
C LYS A 150 10.65 6.78 -21.27
N TRP A 151 10.96 6.62 -19.99
CA TRP A 151 10.94 7.74 -19.05
C TRP A 151 11.89 8.87 -19.47
N GLU A 152 13.13 8.53 -19.80
CA GLU A 152 14.11 9.51 -20.29
C GLU A 152 13.62 10.20 -21.58
N GLU A 153 13.02 9.46 -22.52
CA GLU A 153 12.47 10.01 -23.76
C GLU A 153 11.36 11.06 -23.52
N VAL A 154 10.46 10.82 -22.56
CA VAL A 154 9.28 11.69 -22.36
C VAL A 154 9.50 12.80 -21.33
N SER A 155 10.39 12.60 -20.35
CA SER A 155 10.66 13.57 -19.27
C SER A 155 11.95 14.36 -19.47
N GLY A 156 12.90 13.79 -20.20
CA GLY A 156 14.30 14.29 -20.27
C GLY A 156 15.14 13.90 -19.06
N ASN A 157 14.57 13.21 -18.06
CA ASN A 157 15.25 12.84 -16.82
C ASN A 157 15.74 11.39 -16.89
N LYS A 158 16.99 11.17 -16.51
CA LYS A 158 17.58 9.83 -16.46
C LYS A 158 17.32 9.18 -15.11
N ILE A 159 17.00 7.87 -15.13
CA ILE A 159 17.01 7.00 -13.96
C ILE A 159 18.11 5.96 -14.14
N GLU A 160 18.99 5.80 -13.15
CA GLU A 160 19.99 4.75 -13.16
C GLU A 160 19.36 3.41 -12.77
N LEU A 161 19.86 2.31 -13.34
CA LEU A 161 19.29 0.99 -13.11
C LEU A 161 20.39 -0.01 -12.70
N PHE A 162 20.24 -0.57 -11.51
CA PHE A 162 21.06 -1.66 -10.98
C PHE A 162 20.19 -2.91 -10.86
N VAL A 163 20.48 -3.94 -11.66
CA VAL A 163 19.72 -5.20 -11.65
C VAL A 163 20.46 -6.23 -10.82
N GLY A 164 19.93 -6.58 -9.67
CA GLY A 164 20.52 -7.55 -8.76
C GLY A 164 19.73 -7.71 -7.46
N ASP A 165 20.17 -8.62 -6.59
CA ASP A 165 19.47 -9.01 -5.37
C ASP A 165 20.05 -8.32 -4.14
N ILE A 166 19.20 -7.73 -3.28
CA ILE A 166 19.63 -7.12 -2.01
C ILE A 166 20.17 -8.15 -1.01
N CYS A 167 19.87 -9.44 -1.19
CA CYS A 167 20.47 -10.51 -0.41
C CYS A 167 21.92 -10.80 -0.83
N ASP A 168 22.35 -10.32 -1.98
CA ASP A 168 23.76 -10.30 -2.42
C ASP A 168 24.42 -9.02 -1.92
N TYR A 169 25.22 -9.14 -0.84
CA TYR A 169 25.85 -7.99 -0.21
C TYR A 169 26.92 -7.33 -1.08
N GLU A 170 27.65 -8.10 -1.90
CA GLU A 170 28.69 -7.58 -2.79
C GLU A 170 28.05 -6.70 -3.89
N PHE A 171 26.95 -7.18 -4.50
CA PHE A 171 26.18 -6.41 -5.45
C PHE A 171 25.66 -5.11 -4.84
N LEU A 172 25.01 -5.20 -3.66
CA LEU A 172 24.42 -4.04 -3.00
C LEU A 172 25.48 -3.01 -2.60
N SER A 173 26.61 -3.45 -2.08
CA SER A 173 27.76 -2.61 -1.74
C SER A 173 28.32 -1.88 -2.97
N ALA A 174 28.47 -2.58 -4.10
CA ALA A 174 28.91 -1.97 -5.36
C ALA A 174 27.92 -0.90 -5.86
N ALA A 175 26.60 -1.17 -5.77
CA ALA A 175 25.57 -0.19 -6.16
C ALA A 175 25.61 1.06 -5.27
N PHE A 176 25.79 0.91 -3.94
CA PHE A 176 25.92 2.03 -3.01
C PHE A 176 27.17 2.87 -3.29
N GLN A 177 28.33 2.24 -3.55
CA GLN A 177 29.56 2.94 -3.89
C GLN A 177 29.47 3.67 -5.23
N ALA A 178 28.75 3.10 -6.22
CA ALA A 178 28.61 3.71 -7.54
C ALA A 178 27.66 4.91 -7.53
N PHE A 179 26.57 4.82 -6.78
CA PHE A 179 25.51 5.85 -6.78
C PHE A 179 25.66 6.86 -5.65
N GLU A 180 26.20 6.49 -4.50
CA GLU A 180 26.37 7.36 -3.30
C GLU A 180 25.04 8.02 -2.87
N PRO A 181 24.01 7.27 -2.49
CA PRO A 181 22.70 7.80 -2.18
C PRO A 181 22.68 8.69 -0.93
N THR A 182 21.93 9.79 -0.97
CA THR A 182 21.57 10.60 0.22
C THR A 182 20.34 10.05 0.94
N ALA A 183 19.47 9.32 0.21
CA ALA A 183 18.37 8.57 0.77
C ALA A 183 18.18 7.23 0.05
N ALA A 184 17.75 6.20 0.79
CA ALA A 184 17.40 4.88 0.27
C ALA A 184 15.96 4.54 0.67
N VAL A 185 15.11 4.34 -0.34
CA VAL A 185 13.70 3.95 -0.17
C VAL A 185 13.56 2.46 -0.38
N HIS A 186 13.17 1.73 0.65
CA HIS A 186 13.18 0.27 0.65
C HIS A 186 11.79 -0.33 0.43
N PHE A 187 11.48 -0.67 -0.84
CA PHE A 187 10.34 -1.49 -1.27
C PHE A 187 10.75 -2.93 -1.67
N GLY A 188 12.04 -3.26 -1.67
CA GLY A 188 12.60 -4.50 -2.19
C GLY A 188 12.26 -5.74 -1.36
N GLU A 189 10.99 -5.90 -0.97
CA GLU A 189 10.52 -6.96 -0.11
C GLU A 189 9.34 -7.73 -0.73
N GLN A 190 9.24 -9.03 -0.39
CA GLN A 190 8.04 -9.80 -0.67
C GLN A 190 6.90 -9.25 0.20
N ARG A 191 5.85 -8.66 -0.44
CA ARG A 191 4.82 -7.84 0.19
C ARG A 191 3.49 -8.54 0.48
N SER A 192 3.38 -9.82 0.17
CA SER A 192 2.11 -10.54 0.23
C SER A 192 2.02 -11.46 1.43
N ALA A 193 1.08 -11.17 2.33
CA ALA A 193 0.73 -12.08 3.41
C ALA A 193 0.23 -13.44 2.89
N PRO A 194 -0.72 -13.51 1.92
CA PRO A 194 -1.12 -14.77 1.32
C PRO A 194 0.04 -15.58 0.72
N TYR A 195 0.96 -14.96 -0.02
CA TYR A 195 2.14 -15.64 -0.57
C TYR A 195 2.97 -16.31 0.54
N SER A 196 3.23 -15.59 1.62
CA SER A 196 4.04 -16.08 2.74
C SER A 196 3.40 -17.24 3.51
N MET A 197 2.08 -17.45 3.34
CA MET A 197 1.29 -18.49 4.03
C MET A 197 0.95 -19.70 3.14
N MET A 198 1.40 -19.72 1.86
CA MET A 198 1.06 -20.79 0.93
C MET A 198 1.75 -22.11 1.28
N ASP A 199 3.04 -22.05 1.62
CA ASP A 199 3.86 -23.21 1.97
C ASP A 199 5.19 -22.79 2.64
N ARG A 200 5.93 -23.79 3.16
CA ARG A 200 7.21 -23.58 3.83
C ARG A 200 8.24 -22.87 2.93
N THR A 201 8.33 -23.18 1.65
CA THR A 201 9.33 -22.61 0.73
C THR A 201 9.11 -21.11 0.60
N ARG A 202 7.85 -20.68 0.43
CA ARG A 202 7.48 -19.27 0.32
C ARG A 202 7.60 -18.52 1.64
N ALA A 203 7.29 -19.19 2.76
CA ALA A 203 7.51 -18.62 4.10
C ALA A 203 9.00 -18.36 4.35
N VAL A 204 9.88 -19.34 4.06
CA VAL A 204 11.34 -19.20 4.20
C VAL A 204 11.88 -18.15 3.25
N PHE A 205 11.45 -18.15 1.98
CA PHE A 205 11.84 -17.11 1.03
C PHE A 205 11.48 -15.71 1.56
N THR A 206 10.24 -15.52 2.07
CA THR A 206 9.81 -14.23 2.61
C THR A 206 10.71 -13.76 3.75
N GLN A 207 11.03 -14.63 4.70
CA GLN A 207 11.91 -14.28 5.82
C GLN A 207 13.34 -13.98 5.33
N THR A 208 13.89 -14.79 4.44
CA THR A 208 15.24 -14.58 3.92
C THR A 208 15.32 -13.29 3.11
N ASN A 209 14.44 -13.11 2.14
CA ASN A 209 14.47 -11.93 1.28
C ASN A 209 14.26 -10.63 2.09
N ASN A 210 13.26 -10.59 2.94
CA ASN A 210 12.91 -9.37 3.65
C ASN A 210 13.94 -9.06 4.75
N VAL A 211 14.14 -9.99 5.70
CA VAL A 211 14.97 -9.72 6.88
C VAL A 211 16.46 -9.65 6.52
N MET A 212 16.97 -10.60 5.73
CA MET A 212 18.39 -10.58 5.34
C MET A 212 18.69 -9.41 4.40
N GLY A 213 17.80 -9.14 3.44
CA GLY A 213 17.94 -7.99 2.55
C GLY A 213 17.97 -6.67 3.32
N SER A 214 17.10 -6.48 4.30
CA SER A 214 17.07 -5.30 5.16
C SER A 214 18.34 -5.16 6.00
N ILE A 215 18.90 -6.27 6.53
CA ILE A 215 20.16 -6.27 7.28
C ILE A 215 21.31 -5.84 6.35
N ASN A 216 21.42 -6.43 5.16
CA ASN A 216 22.43 -6.05 4.17
C ASN A 216 22.35 -4.57 3.82
N LEU A 217 21.13 -4.04 3.63
CA LEU A 217 20.91 -2.64 3.34
C LEU A 217 21.40 -1.72 4.47
N MET A 218 21.10 -2.06 5.72
CA MET A 218 21.58 -1.28 6.87
C MET A 218 23.12 -1.32 7.00
N TYR A 219 23.76 -2.44 6.67
CA TYR A 219 25.21 -2.53 6.61
C TYR A 219 25.79 -1.73 5.46
N ALA A 220 25.21 -1.78 4.25
CA ALA A 220 25.64 -0.99 3.11
C ALA A 220 25.58 0.52 3.40
N ILE A 221 24.49 0.97 4.05
CA ILE A 221 24.38 2.37 4.51
C ILE A 221 25.48 2.70 5.50
N LYS A 222 25.65 1.89 6.56
CA LYS A 222 26.67 2.11 7.58
C LYS A 222 28.08 2.23 7.01
N GLU A 223 28.42 1.40 6.02
CA GLU A 223 29.79 1.27 5.51
C GLU A 223 30.10 2.24 4.38
N TYR A 224 29.11 2.53 3.51
CA TYR A 224 29.36 3.28 2.27
C TYR A 224 28.63 4.60 2.15
N ALA A 225 27.55 4.81 2.94
CA ALA A 225 26.76 6.04 2.92
C ALA A 225 26.18 6.36 4.31
N PRO A 226 27.02 6.61 5.35
CA PRO A 226 26.56 6.71 6.76
C PRO A 226 25.56 7.85 7.02
N GLU A 227 25.55 8.88 6.18
CA GLU A 227 24.57 9.98 6.27
C GLU A 227 23.27 9.71 5.50
N CYS A 228 23.19 8.60 4.75
CA CYS A 228 22.03 8.23 3.96
C CYS A 228 20.82 7.98 4.86
N HIS A 229 19.70 8.61 4.52
CA HIS A 229 18.43 8.40 5.21
C HIS A 229 17.72 7.15 4.69
N LEU A 230 17.57 6.13 5.54
CA LEU A 230 16.80 4.93 5.22
C LEU A 230 15.31 5.17 5.44
N ILE A 231 14.53 5.08 4.38
CA ILE A 231 13.06 5.14 4.40
C ILE A 231 12.54 3.74 4.10
N LYS A 232 12.12 3.00 5.14
CA LYS A 232 11.59 1.64 5.01
C LYS A 232 10.06 1.67 4.91
N LEU A 233 9.51 0.86 4.01
CA LEU A 233 8.07 0.60 3.97
C LEU A 233 7.74 -0.54 4.94
N GLY A 234 7.20 -0.16 6.11
CA GLY A 234 6.51 -1.04 7.04
C GLY A 234 5.09 -1.37 6.56
N THR A 235 4.26 -1.86 7.44
CA THR A 235 2.85 -2.12 7.16
C THR A 235 1.99 -1.91 8.42
N MET A 236 0.79 -1.37 8.26
CA MET A 236 -0.21 -1.34 9.34
C MET A 236 -0.55 -2.74 9.87
N GLY A 237 -0.31 -3.80 9.07
CA GLY A 237 -0.46 -5.20 9.48
C GLY A 237 0.52 -5.66 10.57
N GLU A 238 1.58 -4.91 10.84
CA GLU A 238 2.50 -5.19 11.95
C GLU A 238 1.82 -5.04 13.32
N TYR A 239 0.85 -4.13 13.43
CA TYR A 239 0.12 -3.92 14.69
C TYR A 239 -0.88 -5.03 14.99
N GLY A 240 -1.27 -5.84 14.00
CA GLY A 240 -2.32 -6.84 14.13
C GLY A 240 -3.69 -6.19 14.37
N THR A 241 -4.43 -6.72 15.35
CA THR A 241 -5.76 -6.23 15.75
C THR A 241 -5.84 -6.02 17.26
N PRO A 242 -5.10 -5.04 17.83
CA PRO A 242 -5.16 -4.76 19.25
C PRO A 242 -6.52 -4.19 19.64
N ASN A 243 -6.96 -4.43 20.88
CA ASN A 243 -8.20 -3.86 21.41
C ASN A 243 -7.96 -2.51 22.14
N ILE A 244 -7.00 -1.73 21.66
CA ILE A 244 -6.65 -0.38 22.12
C ILE A 244 -6.31 0.48 20.90
N ASP A 245 -6.29 1.80 21.07
CA ASP A 245 -5.87 2.73 20.01
C ASP A 245 -4.45 2.42 19.53
N ILE A 246 -4.25 2.52 18.21
CA ILE A 246 -2.93 2.32 17.59
C ILE A 246 -2.25 3.68 17.48
N GLU A 247 -1.22 3.90 18.30
CA GLU A 247 -0.39 5.10 18.24
C GLU A 247 0.61 5.04 17.06
N GLU A 248 1.11 6.20 16.63
CA GLU A 248 2.11 6.27 15.56
C GLU A 248 3.51 5.90 16.07
N GLY A 249 3.79 4.60 16.05
CA GLY A 249 5.10 4.00 16.28
C GLY A 249 5.50 3.81 17.72
N TYR A 250 5.07 4.66 18.64
CA TYR A 250 5.48 4.61 20.05
C TYR A 250 4.28 4.78 20.97
N ILE A 251 4.34 4.11 22.13
CA ILE A 251 3.33 4.21 23.18
C ILE A 251 4.01 4.51 24.52
N THR A 252 3.44 5.43 25.29
CA THR A 252 3.87 5.69 26.66
C THR A 252 3.05 4.82 27.60
N ILE A 253 3.73 3.99 28.40
CA ILE A 253 3.10 3.09 29.35
C ILE A 253 3.59 3.40 30.77
N GLU A 254 2.71 3.17 31.75
CA GLU A 254 3.04 3.14 33.16
C GLU A 254 2.87 1.71 33.69
N HIS A 255 3.91 1.21 34.37
CA HIS A 255 3.88 -0.09 35.01
C HIS A 255 4.60 -0.05 36.33
N ASN A 256 3.97 -0.48 37.42
CA ASN A 256 4.48 -0.48 38.77
C ASN A 256 5.08 0.89 39.20
N GLY A 257 4.38 1.99 38.89
CA GLY A 257 4.79 3.35 39.21
C GLY A 257 6.00 3.90 38.43
N ARG A 258 6.36 3.25 37.32
CA ARG A 258 7.42 3.71 36.38
C ARG A 258 6.81 3.94 35.00
N THR A 259 7.18 5.04 34.36
CA THR A 259 6.73 5.42 33.04
C THR A 259 7.85 5.28 32.00
N ASP A 260 7.56 4.75 30.84
CA ASP A 260 8.48 4.65 29.71
C ASP A 260 7.76 4.81 28.38
N THR A 261 8.47 5.29 27.35
CA THR A 261 7.98 5.37 25.97
C THR A 261 8.68 4.31 25.14
N LEU A 262 7.92 3.32 24.69
CA LEU A 262 8.41 2.14 24.02
C LEU A 262 7.83 2.05 22.59
N PRO A 263 8.46 1.31 21.66
CA PRO A 263 7.83 0.97 20.40
C PRO A 263 6.46 0.34 20.65
N TYR A 264 5.48 0.77 19.85
CA TYR A 264 4.13 0.21 19.97
C TYR A 264 4.16 -1.31 19.75
N PRO A 265 3.44 -2.12 20.55
CA PRO A 265 3.43 -3.57 20.44
C PRO A 265 3.02 -4.05 19.05
N LYS A 266 3.79 -4.96 18.47
CA LYS A 266 3.54 -5.52 17.15
C LYS A 266 3.07 -6.98 17.25
N GLN A 267 2.01 -7.33 16.50
CA GLN A 267 1.35 -8.64 16.53
C GLN A 267 1.11 -9.13 15.09
N GLY A 268 2.18 -9.33 14.32
CA GLY A 268 2.08 -9.82 12.94
C GLY A 268 1.39 -11.19 12.87
N ASN A 269 0.43 -11.35 11.97
CA ASN A 269 -0.40 -12.55 11.81
C ASN A 269 -0.05 -13.41 10.58
N SER A 270 1.07 -13.15 9.92
CA SER A 270 1.62 -13.96 8.83
C SER A 270 3.14 -13.85 8.82
N PHE A 271 3.84 -14.74 8.09
CA PHE A 271 5.30 -14.64 7.95
C PHE A 271 5.73 -13.33 7.29
N TYR A 272 4.92 -12.77 6.39
CA TYR A 272 5.16 -11.43 5.84
C TYR A 272 5.08 -10.36 6.94
N HIS A 273 4.00 -10.31 7.72
CA HIS A 273 3.88 -9.29 8.78
C HIS A 273 4.97 -9.46 9.84
N LEU A 274 5.34 -10.69 10.17
CA LEU A 274 6.44 -10.95 11.11
C LEU A 274 7.79 -10.50 10.55
N SER A 275 8.08 -10.68 9.24
CA SER A 275 9.31 -10.16 8.65
C SER A 275 9.39 -8.63 8.80
N LYS A 276 8.28 -7.93 8.58
CA LYS A 276 8.19 -6.48 8.77
C LYS A 276 8.42 -6.05 10.23
N CYS A 277 7.87 -6.81 11.21
CA CYS A 277 8.16 -6.59 12.63
C CYS A 277 9.66 -6.76 12.95
N HIS A 278 10.30 -7.80 12.38
CA HIS A 278 11.72 -8.04 12.55
C HIS A 278 12.57 -6.91 11.94
N ASP A 279 12.20 -6.43 10.77
CA ASP A 279 12.90 -5.32 10.09
C ASP A 279 12.82 -4.04 10.92
N SER A 280 11.65 -3.69 11.46
CA SER A 280 11.50 -2.52 12.32
C SER A 280 12.33 -2.65 13.61
N ALA A 281 12.41 -3.85 14.20
CA ALA A 281 13.22 -4.09 15.39
C ALA A 281 14.73 -3.99 15.08
N ASN A 282 15.19 -4.60 13.97
CA ASN A 282 16.57 -4.50 13.52
C ASN A 282 16.93 -3.05 13.20
N MET A 283 16.06 -2.32 12.50
CA MET A 283 16.27 -0.93 12.14
C MET A 283 16.38 -0.04 13.39
N LEU A 284 15.53 -0.22 14.39
CA LEU A 284 15.61 0.53 15.65
C LEU A 284 16.94 0.27 16.38
N MET A 285 17.38 -0.98 16.44
CA MET A 285 18.66 -1.36 17.05
C MET A 285 19.83 -0.71 16.30
N CYS A 286 19.88 -0.82 14.96
CA CYS A 286 20.92 -0.24 14.13
C CYS A 286 20.93 1.30 14.22
N THR A 287 19.74 1.94 14.22
CA THR A 287 19.60 3.38 14.40
C THR A 287 20.23 3.85 15.70
N LYS A 288 19.91 3.20 16.82
CA LYS A 288 20.47 3.57 18.12
C LYS A 288 21.97 3.30 18.22
N THR A 289 22.42 2.18 17.67
CA THR A 289 23.82 1.71 17.81
C THR A 289 24.76 2.42 16.84
N TRP A 290 24.37 2.55 15.57
CA TRP A 290 25.22 3.09 14.50
C TRP A 290 24.89 4.55 14.13
N LYS A 291 23.90 5.13 14.81
CA LYS A 291 23.42 6.49 14.57
C LYS A 291 22.85 6.70 13.15
N LEU A 292 22.28 5.65 12.57
CA LEU A 292 21.61 5.77 11.29
C LEU A 292 20.45 6.75 11.37
N ARG A 293 20.12 7.37 10.25
CA ARG A 293 18.90 8.19 10.03
C ARG A 293 17.83 7.28 9.45
N THR A 294 16.70 7.10 10.11
CA THR A 294 15.70 6.13 9.66
C THR A 294 14.27 6.63 9.81
N THR A 295 13.43 6.29 8.84
CA THR A 295 11.98 6.48 8.89
C THR A 295 11.28 5.19 8.51
N ASP A 296 10.35 4.71 9.36
CA ASP A 296 9.48 3.57 9.13
C ASP A 296 8.07 4.05 8.75
N LEU A 297 7.65 3.78 7.52
CA LEU A 297 6.33 4.12 7.02
C LEU A 297 5.42 2.90 7.14
N ASN A 298 4.62 2.79 8.21
CA ASN A 298 3.65 1.73 8.39
C ASN A 298 2.48 1.91 7.42
N GLN A 299 2.65 1.34 6.22
CA GLN A 299 1.76 1.56 5.10
C GLN A 299 0.44 0.81 5.24
N GLY A 300 -0.66 1.50 5.01
CA GLY A 300 -1.99 0.92 4.80
C GLY A 300 -2.11 0.23 3.44
N VAL A 301 -3.31 -0.10 3.04
CA VAL A 301 -3.59 -0.72 1.74
C VAL A 301 -3.56 0.35 0.65
N VAL A 302 -2.58 0.25 -0.25
CA VAL A 302 -2.46 1.17 -1.38
C VAL A 302 -3.42 0.77 -2.50
N TYR A 303 -4.09 1.75 -3.08
CA TYR A 303 -4.95 1.59 -4.25
C TYR A 303 -4.62 2.61 -5.35
N GLY A 304 -5.24 2.44 -6.52
CA GLY A 304 -4.98 3.30 -7.67
C GLY A 304 -3.84 2.76 -8.55
N VAL A 305 -3.75 3.24 -9.76
CA VAL A 305 -2.75 2.83 -10.78
C VAL A 305 -2.06 4.04 -11.37
N ALA A 306 -2.80 5.14 -11.47
CA ALA A 306 -2.40 6.34 -12.19
C ALA A 306 -1.73 7.36 -11.26
N THR A 307 -0.54 7.79 -11.65
CA THR A 307 0.06 9.06 -11.21
C THR A 307 0.27 9.94 -12.44
N GLU A 308 0.58 11.22 -12.25
CA GLU A 308 0.90 12.13 -13.36
C GLU A 308 1.94 11.48 -14.30
N GLU A 309 2.99 10.95 -13.73
CA GLU A 309 4.14 10.39 -14.44
C GLU A 309 3.81 9.07 -15.15
N THR A 310 3.12 8.16 -14.47
CA THR A 310 2.79 6.84 -15.04
C THR A 310 1.79 6.93 -16.20
N MET A 311 1.13 8.08 -16.35
CA MET A 311 0.16 8.33 -17.44
C MET A 311 0.74 9.14 -18.61
N MET A 312 2.00 9.57 -18.56
CA MET A 312 2.66 10.30 -19.66
C MET A 312 2.79 9.44 -20.92
N ASP A 313 3.04 8.14 -20.78
CA ASP A 313 3.14 7.19 -21.90
C ASP A 313 2.59 5.80 -21.50
N PRO A 314 1.92 5.07 -22.40
CA PRO A 314 1.43 3.71 -22.12
C PRO A 314 2.51 2.72 -21.66
N ALA A 315 3.78 2.91 -22.01
CA ALA A 315 4.88 2.06 -21.58
C ALA A 315 5.28 2.31 -20.11
N LEU A 316 4.85 3.44 -19.53
CA LEU A 316 5.14 3.82 -18.15
C LEU A 316 4.04 3.37 -17.18
N ILE A 317 2.93 2.83 -17.67
CA ILE A 317 1.79 2.43 -16.84
C ILE A 317 2.23 1.55 -15.69
N ASN A 318 1.64 1.79 -14.51
CA ASN A 318 1.94 1.00 -13.32
C ASN A 318 1.23 -0.36 -13.36
N ARG A 319 1.78 -1.35 -12.65
CA ARG A 319 1.14 -2.67 -12.54
C ARG A 319 -0.13 -2.59 -11.69
N LEU A 320 -1.10 -3.44 -12.00
CA LEU A 320 -2.31 -3.65 -11.21
C LEU A 320 -2.51 -5.14 -10.94
N ASP A 321 -2.20 -5.56 -9.73
CA ASP A 321 -2.41 -6.94 -9.28
C ASP A 321 -3.85 -7.10 -8.78
N TYR A 322 -4.49 -8.22 -9.16
CA TYR A 322 -5.90 -8.49 -8.86
C TYR A 322 -6.17 -9.94 -8.45
N ASP A 323 -5.15 -10.77 -8.48
CA ASP A 323 -5.21 -12.17 -8.06
C ASP A 323 -5.39 -12.32 -6.54
N ALA A 324 -5.64 -13.55 -6.07
CA ALA A 324 -5.89 -13.85 -4.66
C ALA A 324 -4.66 -13.72 -3.76
N VAL A 325 -3.46 -13.59 -4.34
CA VAL A 325 -2.16 -13.59 -3.62
C VAL A 325 -1.60 -12.17 -3.50
N PHE A 326 -1.52 -11.44 -4.61
CA PHE A 326 -0.92 -10.10 -4.66
C PHE A 326 -1.94 -8.98 -4.80
N GLY A 327 -3.17 -9.28 -5.26
CA GLY A 327 -4.26 -8.33 -5.35
C GLY A 327 -4.83 -7.97 -3.98
N THR A 328 -5.23 -6.69 -3.82
CA THR A 328 -5.94 -6.23 -2.62
C THR A 328 -7.44 -6.51 -2.72
N ALA A 329 -8.15 -6.46 -1.61
CA ALA A 329 -9.61 -6.61 -1.61
C ALA A 329 -10.28 -5.55 -2.50
N LEU A 330 -9.82 -4.29 -2.41
CA LEU A 330 -10.34 -3.18 -3.20
C LEU A 330 -10.13 -3.41 -4.71
N ASN A 331 -8.90 -3.75 -5.13
CA ASN A 331 -8.59 -4.03 -6.54
C ASN A 331 -9.46 -5.18 -7.08
N ARG A 332 -9.57 -6.28 -6.31
CA ARG A 332 -10.39 -7.43 -6.68
C ARG A 332 -11.87 -7.04 -6.84
N PHE A 333 -12.43 -6.27 -5.92
CA PHE A 333 -13.83 -5.82 -5.98
C PHE A 333 -14.08 -4.94 -7.21
N CYS A 334 -13.19 -3.99 -7.49
CA CYS A 334 -13.30 -3.15 -8.67
C CYS A 334 -13.29 -3.98 -9.96
N ILE A 335 -12.43 -5.00 -10.03
CA ILE A 335 -12.36 -5.88 -11.19
C ILE A 335 -13.58 -6.79 -11.28
N GLN A 336 -14.03 -7.40 -10.18
CA GLN A 336 -15.25 -8.18 -10.13
C GLN A 336 -16.45 -7.35 -10.62
N ALA A 337 -16.60 -6.11 -10.17
CA ALA A 337 -17.63 -5.20 -10.62
C ALA A 337 -17.52 -4.90 -12.13
N ALA A 338 -16.32 -4.64 -12.64
CA ALA A 338 -16.10 -4.30 -14.06
C ALA A 338 -16.38 -5.45 -15.02
N VAL A 339 -16.19 -6.72 -14.60
CA VAL A 339 -16.47 -7.91 -15.43
C VAL A 339 -17.84 -8.53 -15.14
N GLY A 340 -18.68 -7.89 -14.29
CA GLY A 340 -20.02 -8.38 -13.97
C GLY A 340 -20.06 -9.58 -13.00
N HIS A 341 -18.93 -9.87 -12.32
CA HIS A 341 -18.89 -10.87 -11.26
C HIS A 341 -19.29 -10.25 -9.91
N PRO A 342 -20.06 -10.94 -9.04
CA PRO A 342 -20.35 -10.41 -7.72
C PRO A 342 -19.07 -10.16 -6.89
N MET A 343 -19.01 -9.03 -6.20
CA MET A 343 -17.94 -8.74 -5.24
C MET A 343 -17.98 -9.71 -4.07
N THR A 344 -16.88 -10.44 -3.83
CA THR A 344 -16.79 -11.51 -2.81
C THR A 344 -16.27 -10.98 -1.49
N VAL A 345 -17.16 -10.67 -0.57
CA VAL A 345 -16.84 -10.21 0.80
C VAL A 345 -16.52 -11.43 1.69
N TYR A 346 -15.37 -11.41 2.37
CA TYR A 346 -14.97 -12.49 3.28
C TYR A 346 -15.69 -12.36 4.63
N GLY A 347 -16.34 -13.44 5.06
CA GLY A 347 -17.07 -13.49 6.31
C GLY A 347 -18.17 -12.44 6.38
N LYS A 348 -18.30 -11.72 7.49
CA LYS A 348 -19.27 -10.63 7.69
C LYS A 348 -18.86 -9.30 7.06
N GLY A 349 -17.57 -9.14 6.70
CA GLY A 349 -17.06 -7.93 6.06
C GLY A 349 -16.82 -6.74 7.01
N GLY A 350 -16.77 -6.97 8.32
CA GLY A 350 -16.49 -5.93 9.33
C GLY A 350 -15.00 -5.59 9.51
N GLN A 351 -14.09 -6.34 8.89
CA GLN A 351 -12.65 -6.11 9.01
C GLN A 351 -12.28 -4.73 8.47
N THR A 352 -11.71 -3.88 9.35
CA THR A 352 -11.33 -2.49 9.02
C THR A 352 -9.84 -2.38 8.76
N ARG A 353 -9.44 -1.58 7.76
CA ARG A 353 -8.05 -1.28 7.39
C ARG A 353 -7.90 0.19 7.02
N GLY A 354 -6.66 0.68 7.08
CA GLY A 354 -6.27 1.96 6.51
C GLY A 354 -5.99 1.84 5.02
N PHE A 355 -6.39 2.85 4.26
CA PHE A 355 -6.22 2.93 2.79
C PHE A 355 -5.58 4.24 2.40
N LEU A 356 -4.86 4.25 1.27
CA LEU A 356 -4.34 5.46 0.65
C LEU A 356 -4.18 5.28 -0.87
N ASP A 357 -4.32 6.38 -1.61
CA ASP A 357 -4.09 6.41 -3.06
C ASP A 357 -2.58 6.28 -3.37
N ILE A 358 -2.24 5.73 -4.53
CA ILE A 358 -0.84 5.63 -4.99
C ILE A 358 -0.17 7.02 -5.09
N ARG A 359 -0.92 8.07 -5.41
CA ARG A 359 -0.44 9.46 -5.45
C ARG A 359 -0.01 9.94 -4.06
N ASP A 360 -0.76 9.58 -3.03
CA ASP A 360 -0.41 9.88 -1.64
C ASP A 360 0.79 9.06 -1.18
N THR A 361 0.89 7.80 -1.64
CA THR A 361 2.06 6.96 -1.35
C THR A 361 3.35 7.62 -1.82
N VAL A 362 3.41 8.05 -3.09
CA VAL A 362 4.64 8.66 -3.63
C VAL A 362 4.93 10.01 -2.98
N ARG A 363 3.87 10.76 -2.62
CA ARG A 363 4.01 12.02 -1.89
C ARG A 363 4.55 11.83 -0.46
N CYS A 364 4.09 10.81 0.26
CA CYS A 364 4.63 10.44 1.59
C CYS A 364 6.13 10.13 1.52
N ILE A 365 6.58 9.42 0.48
CA ILE A 365 8.00 9.15 0.28
C ILE A 365 8.78 10.44 0.04
N GLN A 366 8.28 11.32 -0.81
CA GLN A 366 8.91 12.62 -1.03
C GLN A 366 9.00 13.42 0.29
N ILE A 367 7.91 13.50 1.06
CA ILE A 367 7.91 14.17 2.36
C ILE A 367 8.98 13.56 3.29
N ALA A 368 9.13 12.24 3.29
CA ALA A 368 10.16 11.59 4.09
C ALA A 368 11.59 11.91 3.59
N CYS A 369 11.81 11.99 2.27
CA CYS A 369 13.10 12.41 1.70
C CYS A 369 13.45 13.86 2.06
N ASP A 370 12.44 14.77 2.01
CA ASP A 370 12.62 16.18 2.31
C ASP A 370 12.79 16.46 3.81
N ASN A 371 12.40 15.52 4.67
CA ASN A 371 12.47 15.61 6.13
C ASN A 371 13.25 14.44 6.74
N PRO A 372 14.57 14.35 6.50
CA PRO A 372 15.35 13.25 7.07
C PRO A 372 15.36 13.29 8.60
N SER A 373 15.36 12.12 9.23
CA SER A 373 15.50 12.01 10.69
C SER A 373 16.88 12.45 11.16
N GLU A 374 17.00 12.79 12.45
CA GLU A 374 18.30 13.08 13.05
C GLU A 374 19.14 11.78 13.22
N PRO A 375 20.49 11.88 13.29
CA PRO A 375 21.33 10.72 13.55
C PRO A 375 20.95 10.01 14.85
N GLY A 376 20.61 8.73 14.75
CA GLY A 376 20.17 7.92 15.89
C GLY A 376 18.67 8.07 16.22
N GLU A 377 17.92 8.78 15.39
CA GLU A 377 16.47 8.89 15.49
C GLU A 377 15.79 7.95 14.49
N MET A 378 14.83 7.15 14.99
CA MET A 378 13.90 6.39 14.14
C MET A 378 12.54 7.05 14.23
N ARG A 379 12.09 7.66 13.12
CA ARG A 379 10.73 8.17 12.98
C ARG A 379 9.80 7.06 12.51
N VAL A 380 8.58 7.06 13.00
CA VAL A 380 7.55 6.12 12.58
C VAL A 380 6.28 6.88 12.24
N TYR A 381 5.75 6.64 11.04
CA TYR A 381 4.53 7.24 10.55
C TYR A 381 3.52 6.16 10.12
N ASN A 382 2.27 6.31 10.52
CA ASN A 382 1.18 5.48 10.03
C ASN A 382 0.69 6.05 8.69
N GLN A 383 1.08 5.40 7.60
CA GLN A 383 0.88 5.88 6.23
C GLN A 383 -0.44 5.38 5.67
N PHE A 384 -1.52 6.07 5.96
CA PHE A 384 -2.84 5.90 5.34
C PHE A 384 -3.64 7.21 5.46
N THR A 385 -4.69 7.37 4.66
CA THR A 385 -5.51 8.58 4.62
C THR A 385 -6.91 8.36 5.15
N GLU A 386 -7.49 7.20 4.93
CA GLU A 386 -8.84 6.84 5.33
C GLU A 386 -8.89 5.41 5.89
N GLN A 387 -9.96 5.11 6.64
CA GLN A 387 -10.20 3.78 7.21
C GLN A 387 -11.56 3.28 6.76
N PHE A 388 -11.61 2.05 6.21
CA PHE A 388 -12.85 1.42 5.75
C PHE A 388 -12.92 -0.04 6.18
N SER A 389 -14.12 -0.48 6.51
CA SER A 389 -14.46 -1.90 6.54
C SER A 389 -14.62 -2.45 5.13
N VAL A 390 -14.55 -3.77 4.98
CA VAL A 390 -14.76 -4.43 3.69
C VAL A 390 -16.15 -4.15 3.12
N ASN A 391 -17.18 -4.04 3.98
CA ASN A 391 -18.54 -3.69 3.57
C ASN A 391 -18.64 -2.25 3.05
N GLU A 392 -17.99 -1.29 3.71
CA GLU A 392 -17.94 0.10 3.25
C GLU A 392 -17.24 0.22 1.89
N LEU A 393 -16.15 -0.51 1.67
CA LEU A 393 -15.51 -0.58 0.36
C LEU A 393 -16.45 -1.11 -0.72
N ALA A 394 -17.18 -2.19 -0.44
CA ALA A 394 -18.15 -2.75 -1.39
C ALA A 394 -19.27 -1.75 -1.72
N ALA A 395 -19.72 -0.98 -0.72
CA ALA A 395 -20.73 0.07 -0.92
C ALA A 395 -20.19 1.23 -1.78
N LEU A 396 -18.95 1.72 -1.51
CA LEU A 396 -18.30 2.76 -2.32
C LEU A 396 -18.14 2.35 -3.79
N ILE A 397 -17.66 1.11 -4.02
CA ILE A 397 -17.51 0.59 -5.39
C ILE A 397 -18.86 0.43 -6.08
N THR A 398 -19.90 0.03 -5.34
CA THR A 398 -21.25 -0.07 -5.89
C THR A 398 -21.76 1.30 -6.34
N GLU A 399 -21.57 2.33 -5.53
CA GLU A 399 -21.97 3.70 -5.87
C GLU A 399 -21.16 4.25 -7.06
N ALA A 400 -19.84 4.12 -7.01
CA ALA A 400 -18.94 4.57 -8.06
C ALA A 400 -19.19 3.83 -9.38
N GLY A 401 -19.38 2.50 -9.34
CA GLY A 401 -19.65 1.68 -10.52
C GLY A 401 -20.95 2.05 -11.21
N LYS A 402 -22.02 2.35 -10.45
CA LYS A 402 -23.29 2.82 -11.03
C LYS A 402 -23.15 4.13 -11.81
N LYS A 403 -22.28 5.04 -11.38
CA LYS A 403 -22.01 6.32 -12.09
C LYS A 403 -21.44 6.10 -13.49
N ILE A 404 -20.76 4.97 -13.72
CA ILE A 404 -20.18 4.59 -15.04
C ILE A 404 -20.93 3.46 -15.73
N GLY A 405 -22.17 3.16 -15.31
CA GLY A 405 -23.06 2.21 -15.97
C GLY A 405 -22.80 0.73 -15.64
N LEU A 406 -22.05 0.42 -14.57
CA LEU A 406 -21.92 -0.95 -14.05
C LEU A 406 -23.12 -1.30 -13.14
N ASP A 407 -23.37 -2.60 -12.93
CA ASP A 407 -24.35 -3.13 -11.97
C ASP A 407 -23.66 -4.04 -10.93
N PRO A 408 -22.86 -3.48 -10.01
CA PRO A 408 -22.11 -4.27 -9.05
C PRO A 408 -23.05 -4.99 -8.06
N LYS A 409 -22.79 -6.28 -7.83
CA LYS A 409 -23.48 -7.12 -6.85
C LYS A 409 -22.51 -7.54 -5.76
N VAL A 410 -23.00 -7.83 -4.56
CA VAL A 410 -22.20 -8.25 -3.41
C VAL A 410 -22.68 -9.61 -2.92
N ILE A 411 -21.74 -10.52 -2.63
CA ILE A 411 -22.01 -11.80 -1.96
C ILE A 411 -21.01 -12.03 -0.84
N ASN A 412 -21.44 -12.65 0.24
CA ASN A 412 -20.54 -13.08 1.30
C ASN A 412 -20.06 -14.50 1.03
N VAL A 413 -18.76 -14.74 1.25
CA VAL A 413 -18.11 -16.05 1.12
C VAL A 413 -17.34 -16.38 2.40
N PRO A 414 -17.07 -17.67 2.71
CA PRO A 414 -16.28 -18.04 3.88
C PRO A 414 -14.93 -17.30 3.91
N ASN A 415 -14.51 -16.82 5.08
CA ASN A 415 -13.22 -16.16 5.24
C ASN A 415 -12.09 -17.21 5.17
N PRO A 416 -11.15 -17.12 4.22
CA PRO A 416 -10.03 -18.06 4.11
C PRO A 416 -8.89 -17.76 5.09
N ARG A 417 -8.98 -16.68 5.86
CA ARG A 417 -7.95 -16.21 6.80
C ARG A 417 -8.37 -16.46 8.24
N THR A 418 -7.39 -16.62 9.11
CA THR A 418 -7.59 -16.65 10.56
C THR A 418 -7.48 -15.23 11.10
N GLU A 419 -8.57 -14.50 11.09
CA GLU A 419 -8.68 -13.16 11.68
C GLU A 419 -10.07 -12.95 12.27
N LEU A 420 -10.17 -12.04 13.23
CA LEU A 420 -11.47 -11.64 13.78
C LEU A 420 -12.27 -10.93 12.69
N GLU A 421 -13.53 -11.32 12.51
CA GLU A 421 -14.42 -10.72 11.51
C GLU A 421 -14.90 -9.32 11.90
N GLU A 422 -14.87 -9.03 13.19
CA GLU A 422 -15.12 -7.72 13.78
C GLU A 422 -14.03 -7.45 14.81
N HIS A 423 -13.37 -6.31 14.73
CA HIS A 423 -12.33 -5.91 15.66
C HIS A 423 -12.30 -4.39 15.84
N TYR A 424 -11.78 -3.97 16.98
CA TYR A 424 -11.50 -2.57 17.20
C TYR A 424 -10.37 -2.11 16.27
N TYR A 425 -10.56 -0.97 15.62
CA TYR A 425 -9.52 -0.38 14.80
C TYR A 425 -9.64 1.15 14.87
N ASN A 426 -8.74 1.78 15.60
CA ASN A 426 -8.61 3.23 15.70
C ASN A 426 -7.12 3.58 15.66
N ALA A 427 -6.62 3.85 14.47
CA ALA A 427 -5.21 4.14 14.26
C ALA A 427 -5.00 5.63 14.03
N LYS A 428 -4.00 6.21 14.71
CA LYS A 428 -3.55 7.58 14.53
C LYS A 428 -2.68 7.69 13.29
N ASN A 429 -2.87 8.77 12.48
CA ASN A 429 -2.16 8.99 11.22
C ASN A 429 -1.96 10.49 10.91
N SER A 430 -1.67 11.29 11.92
CA SER A 430 -1.60 12.76 11.76
C SER A 430 -0.25 13.28 11.30
N LYS A 431 0.85 12.57 11.57
CA LYS A 431 2.22 13.11 11.37
C LYS A 431 2.57 13.46 9.93
N LEU A 432 2.13 12.65 8.96
CA LEU A 432 2.37 12.95 7.53
C LEU A 432 1.53 14.15 7.08
N GLN A 433 0.31 14.31 7.60
CA GLN A 433 -0.53 15.48 7.34
C GLN A 433 0.08 16.74 7.96
N ASP A 434 0.61 16.65 9.18
CA ASP A 434 1.33 17.76 9.84
C ASP A 434 2.57 18.21 9.04
N LEU A 435 3.16 17.30 8.24
CA LEU A 435 4.26 17.56 7.31
C LEU A 435 3.80 17.99 5.91
N GLY A 436 2.51 18.23 5.70
CA GLY A 436 1.97 18.76 4.46
C GLY A 436 1.46 17.71 3.46
N LEU A 437 1.08 16.52 3.91
CA LEU A 437 0.32 15.58 3.09
C LEU A 437 -1.12 16.08 2.95
N GLU A 438 -1.54 16.36 1.73
CA GLU A 438 -2.93 16.62 1.36
C GLU A 438 -3.53 15.34 0.77
N PRO A 439 -4.48 14.67 1.47
CA PRO A 439 -4.98 13.36 1.06
C PRO A 439 -5.86 13.41 -0.19
N HIS A 440 -5.71 12.41 -1.06
CA HIS A 440 -6.71 12.06 -2.08
C HIS A 440 -7.72 11.11 -1.44
N LEU A 441 -8.96 11.57 -1.29
CA LEU A 441 -10.01 10.74 -0.67
C LEU A 441 -10.56 9.72 -1.66
N MET A 442 -10.86 8.52 -1.20
CA MET A 442 -11.34 7.42 -2.04
C MET A 442 -12.67 7.76 -2.74
N SER A 443 -13.55 8.51 -2.09
CA SER A 443 -14.82 8.96 -2.70
C SER A 443 -14.62 9.73 -4.00
N ASP A 444 -13.53 10.45 -4.13
CA ASP A 444 -13.21 11.32 -5.27
C ASP A 444 -12.23 10.64 -6.24
N ALA A 445 -11.28 9.86 -5.69
CA ALA A 445 -10.17 9.27 -6.44
C ALA A 445 -10.50 7.92 -7.10
N LEU A 446 -11.47 7.15 -6.57
CA LEU A 446 -11.71 5.77 -6.98
C LEU A 446 -12.03 5.61 -8.46
N LEU A 447 -12.82 6.53 -9.02
CA LEU A 447 -13.19 6.47 -10.43
C LEU A 447 -12.00 6.73 -11.34
N ASP A 448 -11.22 7.76 -11.04
CA ASP A 448 -10.17 8.26 -11.94
C ASP A 448 -8.87 7.46 -11.81
N SER A 449 -8.47 7.13 -10.59
CA SER A 449 -7.20 6.43 -10.34
C SER A 449 -7.30 4.91 -10.51
N LEU A 450 -8.50 4.33 -10.53
CA LEU A 450 -8.67 2.87 -10.54
C LEU A 450 -9.76 2.36 -11.49
N LEU A 451 -11.05 2.69 -11.28
CA LEU A 451 -12.17 2.05 -12.00
C LEU A 451 -12.15 2.30 -13.51
N ASN A 452 -11.86 3.52 -13.95
CA ASN A 452 -11.79 3.84 -15.39
C ASN A 452 -10.66 3.05 -16.08
N ILE A 453 -9.52 2.87 -15.40
CA ILE A 453 -8.41 2.09 -15.92
C ILE A 453 -8.79 0.61 -16.00
N ILE A 454 -9.43 0.08 -14.96
CA ILE A 454 -9.91 -1.32 -14.96
C ILE A 454 -10.88 -1.56 -16.12
N VAL A 455 -11.83 -0.67 -16.34
CA VAL A 455 -12.79 -0.78 -17.46
C VAL A 455 -12.07 -0.75 -18.81
N GLU A 456 -11.01 0.06 -18.95
CA GLU A 456 -10.21 0.09 -20.20
C GLU A 456 -9.49 -1.23 -20.47
N TYR A 457 -8.97 -1.87 -19.43
CA TYR A 457 -8.18 -3.10 -19.53
C TYR A 457 -8.97 -4.37 -19.16
N LYS A 458 -10.29 -4.29 -18.99
CA LYS A 458 -11.13 -5.43 -18.54
C LYS A 458 -11.02 -6.68 -19.40
N ASP A 459 -10.72 -6.53 -20.68
CA ASP A 459 -10.54 -7.65 -21.62
C ASP A 459 -9.27 -8.49 -21.27
N ASN A 460 -8.34 -7.96 -20.46
CA ASN A 460 -7.16 -8.67 -19.97
C ASN A 460 -7.41 -9.47 -18.68
N VAL A 461 -8.63 -9.40 -18.12
CA VAL A 461 -8.95 -10.09 -16.86
C VAL A 461 -9.03 -11.60 -17.09
N ASP A 462 -8.18 -12.35 -16.40
CA ASP A 462 -8.36 -13.78 -16.22
C ASP A 462 -9.35 -14.03 -15.06
N GLN A 463 -10.57 -14.45 -15.40
CA GLN A 463 -11.62 -14.67 -14.40
C GLN A 463 -11.29 -15.74 -13.37
N ARG A 464 -10.32 -16.63 -13.65
CA ARG A 464 -9.87 -17.65 -12.69
C ARG A 464 -9.13 -17.03 -11.52
N LEU A 465 -8.51 -15.87 -11.71
CA LEU A 465 -7.66 -15.19 -10.72
C LEU A 465 -8.43 -14.29 -9.75
N ILE A 466 -9.66 -13.89 -10.08
CA ILE A 466 -10.47 -12.98 -9.25
C ILE A 466 -11.17 -13.66 -8.06
N LEU A 467 -11.05 -14.99 -7.95
CA LEU A 467 -11.69 -15.76 -6.90
C LEU A 467 -10.74 -15.95 -5.70
N PRO A 468 -11.26 -16.08 -4.46
CA PRO A 468 -10.45 -16.39 -3.29
C PRO A 468 -9.76 -17.75 -3.44
N GLY A 469 -8.45 -17.80 -3.22
CA GLY A 469 -7.67 -19.00 -3.53
C GLY A 469 -6.73 -19.54 -2.45
N VAL A 470 -6.37 -18.76 -1.42
CA VAL A 470 -5.39 -19.16 -0.40
C VAL A 470 -6.07 -19.36 0.94
N ASN A 471 -6.07 -20.59 1.47
CA ASN A 471 -6.53 -20.90 2.81
C ASN A 471 -5.32 -21.01 3.74
N TRP A 472 -5.30 -20.26 4.84
CA TRP A 472 -4.19 -20.17 5.79
C TRP A 472 -4.13 -21.35 6.77
N THR A 473 -5.24 -22.07 6.97
CA THR A 473 -5.34 -23.17 7.91
C THR A 473 -5.09 -24.55 7.28
N GLU A 474 -5.19 -24.65 5.95
CA GLU A 474 -4.93 -25.86 5.20
C GLU A 474 -3.68 -25.67 4.32
N SER A 475 -2.71 -26.58 4.41
CA SER A 475 -1.58 -26.59 3.48
C SER A 475 -2.04 -27.05 2.08
N ALA A 476 -2.77 -26.19 1.39
CA ALA A 476 -3.18 -26.42 0.02
C ALA A 476 -2.06 -25.98 -0.92
N SER A 477 -1.50 -26.91 -1.71
CA SER A 477 -0.65 -26.50 -2.84
C SER A 477 -1.48 -25.67 -3.81
N VAL A 478 -0.92 -24.60 -4.36
CA VAL A 478 -1.56 -23.73 -5.39
C VAL A 478 -2.15 -24.55 -6.52
N ALA A 479 -1.48 -25.62 -6.92
CA ALA A 479 -1.97 -26.57 -7.93
C ALA A 479 -3.34 -27.20 -7.59
N LYS A 480 -3.62 -27.48 -6.29
CA LYS A 480 -4.93 -27.99 -5.87
C LYS A 480 -6.01 -26.92 -5.88
N THR A 481 -5.64 -25.66 -5.61
CA THR A 481 -6.58 -24.54 -5.63
C THR A 481 -6.96 -24.18 -7.06
N VAL A 482 -6.00 -24.08 -7.96
CA VAL A 482 -6.24 -23.84 -9.40
C VAL A 482 -7.03 -24.99 -10.02
N ALA A 483 -6.72 -26.25 -9.70
CA ALA A 483 -7.45 -27.41 -10.20
C ALA A 483 -8.91 -27.48 -9.67
N LYS A 484 -9.18 -27.06 -8.43
CA LYS A 484 -10.56 -26.97 -7.89
C LYS A 484 -11.39 -25.88 -8.56
N VAL A 485 -10.76 -24.79 -8.98
CA VAL A 485 -11.43 -23.68 -9.68
C VAL A 485 -11.67 -24.03 -11.15
N ALA A 486 -10.75 -24.75 -11.79
CA ALA A 486 -10.89 -25.21 -13.16
C ALA A 486 -11.89 -26.38 -13.34
N ALA A 487 -12.27 -27.06 -12.26
CA ALA A 487 -13.21 -28.18 -12.24
C ALA A 487 -14.66 -27.78 -11.87
N LYS A 488 -14.93 -26.53 -11.59
CA LYS A 488 -16.25 -25.93 -11.43
C LYS A 488 -16.55 -24.95 -12.56
#